data_6f6da44da7135fc5af46553c32c02a8f
#
_entry.id   6f6da44da7135fc5af46553c32c02a8f
#
_cell.length_a   1.000
_cell.length_b   1.000
_cell.length_c   1.000
_cell.angle_alpha   90.00
_cell.angle_beta   90.00
_cell.angle_gamma   90.00
#
_symmetry.space_group_name_H-M   'P 1'
#
loop_
_entity.id
_entity.type
_entity.pdbx_description
1 polymer ?
#
loop_
_entity_poly.entity_id
_entity_poly.type
_entity_poly.pdbx_seq_one_letter_code
_entity_poly.pdbx_strand_id
1 'polypeptide(L)'
;MTTEYQKLLASAKIEFDGKELNLSTITTYLQDLDRTVRKEAWKKCAAFFEEHAQKLDEIYDQLVKNRDEQARKLGYANYVQLGYDRLGRNCYRASDVKVFREQIIRDLVPVTVTIRKMQAQRIGVDEIKLHDTGVSFTDGNPKPNGETQELVSAAQKMYDEMSPKTSEFFTFMRENELFDLESKQNKAGGGYCTELPDYQSPFIFSNFNGTSGDVDVLTHEAGHAFAAYQARNMEIRENASTTMETAEVHSMTMELLARPWAELFFGNDAEKFRVFQLESALNFIP
;
A
#
# COMPACT_ATOMS: atom_id res chain seq x y z
N MET A 1 -5.04 -1.43 22.21
CA MET A 1 -3.72 -1.70 21.62
C MET A 1 -3.65 -1.36 20.14
N THR A 2 -4.32 -2.07 19.21
CA THR A 2 -4.26 -1.74 17.77
C THR A 2 -4.71 -0.31 17.46
N THR A 3 -5.85 0.13 18.00
CA THR A 3 -6.33 1.51 17.87
C THR A 3 -5.36 2.54 18.47
N GLU A 4 -4.67 2.20 19.53
CA GLU A 4 -3.67 3.06 20.19
C GLU A 4 -2.43 3.23 19.30
N TYR A 5 -1.97 2.15 18.69
CA TYR A 5 -0.92 2.19 17.66
C TYR A 5 -1.30 3.10 16.48
N GLN A 6 -2.49 2.90 15.91
CA GLN A 6 -2.98 3.72 14.80
C GLN A 6 -3.10 5.21 15.17
N LYS A 7 -3.63 5.51 16.37
CA LYS A 7 -3.73 6.89 16.87
C LYS A 7 -2.35 7.54 17.05
N LEU A 8 -1.38 6.78 17.55
CA LEU A 8 -0.01 7.27 17.72
C LEU A 8 0.60 7.66 16.37
N LEU A 9 0.51 6.80 15.36
CA LEU A 9 1.02 7.12 14.02
C LEU A 9 0.27 8.28 13.36
N ALA A 10 -1.06 8.33 13.51
CA ALA A 10 -1.89 9.40 12.95
C ALA A 10 -1.62 10.77 13.62
N SER A 11 -1.10 10.77 14.85
CA SER A 11 -0.75 12.00 15.58
C SER A 11 0.59 12.61 15.16
N ALA A 12 1.32 11.98 14.24
CA ALA A 12 2.65 12.45 13.83
C ALA A 12 2.60 13.88 13.31
N LYS A 13 3.46 14.72 13.91
CA LYS A 13 3.69 16.12 13.54
C LYS A 13 5.19 16.30 13.33
N ILE A 14 5.55 16.48 12.08
CA ILE A 14 6.95 16.56 11.66
C ILE A 14 7.19 17.93 11.03
N GLU A 15 7.92 18.78 11.76
CA GLU A 15 8.32 20.09 11.26
C GLU A 15 9.45 19.93 10.24
N PHE A 16 9.14 20.25 8.96
CA PHE A 16 10.10 20.21 7.87
C PHE A 16 9.78 21.26 6.81
N ASP A 17 10.80 21.98 6.33
CA ASP A 17 10.68 23.02 5.30
C ASP A 17 9.62 24.09 5.64
N GLY A 18 9.54 24.49 6.94
CA GLY A 18 8.56 25.47 7.41
C GLY A 18 7.12 25.01 7.44
N LYS A 19 6.87 23.70 7.30
CA LYS A 19 5.54 23.08 7.30
C LYS A 19 5.43 22.04 8.39
N GLU A 20 4.22 21.87 8.96
CA GLU A 20 3.86 20.73 9.78
C GLU A 20 3.34 19.61 8.89
N LEU A 21 4.06 18.49 8.83
CA LEU A 21 3.77 17.33 8.00
C LEU A 21 3.37 16.13 8.85
N ASN A 22 2.62 15.20 8.27
CA ASN A 22 2.40 13.87 8.83
C ASN A 22 3.27 12.82 8.13
N LEU A 23 3.20 11.54 8.55
CA LEU A 23 3.99 10.46 7.98
C LEU A 23 3.69 10.19 6.49
N SER A 24 2.52 10.58 5.99
CA SER A 24 2.18 10.45 4.57
C SER A 24 2.74 11.61 3.75
N THR A 25 2.57 12.84 4.20
CA THR A 25 2.97 14.03 3.43
C THR A 25 4.48 14.23 3.40
N ILE A 26 5.23 13.78 4.42
CA ILE A 26 6.70 13.86 4.40
C ILE A 26 7.33 12.95 3.33
N THR A 27 6.61 11.94 2.84
CA THR A 27 7.13 11.04 1.78
C THR A 27 7.41 11.78 0.48
N THR A 28 6.78 12.93 0.23
CA THR A 28 7.10 13.78 -0.93
C THR A 28 8.55 14.27 -0.89
N TYR A 29 9.06 14.61 0.30
CA TYR A 29 10.45 15.01 0.51
C TYR A 29 11.44 13.84 0.49
N LEU A 30 10.97 12.61 0.74
CA LEU A 30 11.78 11.39 0.55
C LEU A 30 12.00 11.05 -0.93
N GLN A 31 11.28 11.72 -1.83
CA GLN A 31 11.43 11.63 -3.28
C GLN A 31 12.08 12.88 -3.89
N ASP A 32 12.55 13.83 -3.09
CA ASP A 32 13.21 15.05 -3.57
C ASP A 32 14.49 14.71 -4.36
N LEU A 33 14.81 15.52 -5.37
CA LEU A 33 16.02 15.33 -6.19
C LEU A 33 17.29 15.61 -5.41
N ASP A 34 17.27 16.57 -4.47
CA ASP A 34 18.38 16.82 -3.58
C ASP A 34 18.53 15.73 -2.52
N ARG A 35 19.62 14.98 -2.60
CA ARG A 35 19.95 13.91 -1.66
C ARG A 35 20.03 14.39 -0.21
N THR A 36 20.43 15.66 0.01
CA THR A 36 20.51 16.24 1.36
C THR A 36 19.12 16.44 1.94
N VAL A 37 18.19 16.95 1.13
CA VAL A 37 16.77 17.09 1.52
C VAL A 37 16.17 15.74 1.89
N ARG A 38 16.35 14.71 1.05
CA ARG A 38 15.88 13.35 1.34
C ARG A 38 16.43 12.82 2.65
N LYS A 39 17.75 12.98 2.86
CA LYS A 39 18.41 12.50 4.09
C LYS A 39 17.89 13.20 5.34
N GLU A 40 17.67 14.50 5.30
CA GLU A 40 17.14 15.25 6.44
C GLU A 40 15.66 14.91 6.69
N ALA A 41 14.83 14.78 5.65
CA ALA A 41 13.46 14.31 5.77
C ALA A 41 13.40 12.89 6.40
N TRP A 42 14.25 11.97 5.94
CA TRP A 42 14.34 10.63 6.50
C TRP A 42 14.73 10.65 7.99
N LYS A 43 15.70 11.49 8.39
CA LYS A 43 16.06 11.67 9.80
C LYS A 43 14.90 12.17 10.65
N LYS A 44 14.09 13.08 10.12
CA LYS A 44 12.90 13.59 10.81
C LYS A 44 11.84 12.49 11.02
N CYS A 45 11.63 11.64 10.00
CA CYS A 45 10.79 10.46 10.15
C CYS A 45 11.36 9.52 11.24
N ALA A 46 12.65 9.21 11.18
CA ALA A 46 13.30 8.33 12.15
C ALA A 46 13.18 8.88 13.59
N ALA A 47 13.39 10.20 13.77
CA ALA A 47 13.28 10.85 15.07
C ALA A 47 11.89 10.70 15.70
N PHE A 48 10.81 10.75 14.90
CA PHE A 48 9.46 10.47 15.40
C PHE A 48 9.35 9.05 15.98
N PHE A 49 9.89 8.04 15.29
CA PHE A 49 9.86 6.67 15.79
C PHE A 49 10.77 6.46 16.99
N GLU A 50 11.94 7.10 17.03
CA GLU A 50 12.86 7.07 18.17
C GLU A 50 12.22 7.67 19.42
N GLU A 51 11.56 8.82 19.29
CA GLU A 51 10.83 9.49 20.39
C GLU A 51 9.72 8.59 20.97
N HIS A 52 9.08 7.80 20.12
CA HIS A 52 7.94 6.95 20.52
C HIS A 52 8.32 5.47 20.68
N ALA A 53 9.62 5.12 20.60
CA ALA A 53 10.09 3.73 20.58
C ALA A 53 9.59 2.93 21.78
N GLN A 54 9.72 3.48 23.00
CA GLN A 54 9.25 2.79 24.20
C GLN A 54 7.75 2.47 24.13
N LYS A 55 6.93 3.41 23.68
CA LYS A 55 5.48 3.22 23.57
C LYS A 55 5.11 2.18 22.50
N LEU A 56 5.80 2.20 21.39
CA LEU A 56 5.64 1.21 20.32
C LEU A 56 6.01 -0.19 20.78
N ASP A 57 7.13 -0.33 21.50
CA ASP A 57 7.57 -1.59 22.08
C ASP A 57 6.58 -2.13 23.12
N GLU A 58 6.05 -1.25 24.00
CA GLU A 58 5.02 -1.63 24.97
C GLU A 58 3.74 -2.14 24.31
N ILE A 59 3.27 -1.46 23.24
CA ILE A 59 2.09 -1.88 22.48
C ILE A 59 2.34 -3.23 21.82
N TYR A 60 3.51 -3.41 21.20
CA TYR A 60 3.87 -4.66 20.54
C TYR A 60 3.95 -5.83 21.54
N ASP A 61 4.65 -5.64 22.65
CA ASP A 61 4.78 -6.65 23.71
C ASP A 61 3.41 -7.08 24.27
N GLN A 62 2.51 -6.11 24.51
CA GLN A 62 1.14 -6.39 24.95
C GLN A 62 0.35 -7.17 23.90
N LEU A 63 0.50 -6.85 22.59
CA LEU A 63 -0.14 -7.61 21.51
C LEU A 63 0.36 -9.05 21.46
N VAL A 64 1.67 -9.27 21.58
CA VAL A 64 2.26 -10.61 21.60
C VAL A 64 1.74 -11.42 22.79
N LYS A 65 1.79 -10.85 24.01
CA LYS A 65 1.29 -11.52 25.22
C LYS A 65 -0.18 -11.86 25.12
N ASN A 66 -1.02 -10.93 24.64
CA ASN A 66 -2.45 -11.14 24.48
C ASN A 66 -2.76 -12.27 23.47
N ARG A 67 -2.05 -12.30 22.35
CA ARG A 67 -2.21 -13.33 21.33
C ARG A 67 -1.76 -14.70 21.82
N ASP A 68 -0.64 -14.79 22.53
CA ASP A 68 -0.16 -16.04 23.11
C ASP A 68 -1.13 -16.57 24.19
N GLU A 69 -1.69 -15.68 25.04
CA GLU A 69 -2.71 -16.04 26.01
C GLU A 69 -3.99 -16.58 25.34
N GLN A 70 -4.45 -15.95 24.25
CA GLN A 70 -5.59 -16.45 23.47
C GLN A 70 -5.32 -17.86 22.94
N ALA A 71 -4.13 -18.09 22.38
CA ALA A 71 -3.75 -19.40 21.85
C ALA A 71 -3.76 -20.47 22.95
N ARG A 72 -3.16 -20.20 24.09
CA ARG A 72 -3.12 -21.12 25.24
C ARG A 72 -4.51 -21.44 25.78
N LYS A 73 -5.39 -20.44 25.88
CA LYS A 73 -6.80 -20.63 26.30
C LYS A 73 -7.60 -21.52 25.34
N LEU A 74 -7.22 -21.55 24.06
CA LEU A 74 -7.82 -22.39 23.04
C LEU A 74 -7.10 -23.74 22.85
N GLY A 75 -6.11 -24.06 23.71
CA GLY A 75 -5.40 -25.35 23.69
C GLY A 75 -4.21 -25.41 22.70
N TYR A 76 -3.80 -24.31 22.12
CA TYR A 76 -2.62 -24.24 21.26
C TYR A 76 -1.35 -24.02 22.07
N ALA A 77 -0.22 -24.56 21.61
CA ALA A 77 1.09 -24.36 22.24
C ALA A 77 1.57 -22.90 22.20
N ASN A 78 1.22 -22.16 21.16
CA ASN A 78 1.49 -20.74 20.96
C ASN A 78 0.59 -20.17 19.85
N TYR A 79 0.74 -18.88 19.54
CA TYR A 79 -0.14 -18.21 18.56
C TYR A 79 0.13 -18.60 17.09
N VAL A 80 1.24 -19.25 16.75
CA VAL A 80 1.60 -19.51 15.34
C VAL A 80 0.52 -20.34 14.64
N GLN A 81 0.14 -21.49 15.20
CA GLN A 81 -0.89 -22.34 14.60
C GLN A 81 -2.28 -21.67 14.62
N LEU A 82 -2.65 -21.07 15.75
CA LEU A 82 -3.91 -20.33 15.84
C LEU A 82 -3.95 -19.17 14.81
N GLY A 83 -2.82 -18.53 14.55
CA GLY A 83 -2.70 -17.48 13.54
C GLY A 83 -2.96 -18.03 12.13
N TYR A 84 -2.43 -19.20 11.80
CA TYR A 84 -2.71 -19.89 10.53
C TYR A 84 -4.20 -20.19 10.40
N ASP A 85 -4.81 -20.79 11.41
CA ASP A 85 -6.24 -21.14 11.41
C ASP A 85 -7.13 -19.90 11.26
N ARG A 86 -6.80 -18.80 11.97
CA ARG A 86 -7.53 -17.52 11.89
C ARG A 86 -7.42 -16.82 10.55
N LEU A 87 -6.31 -17.04 9.82
CA LEU A 87 -6.12 -16.51 8.48
C LEU A 87 -6.71 -17.41 7.39
N GLY A 88 -7.43 -18.49 7.77
CA GLY A 88 -8.01 -19.44 6.82
C GLY A 88 -6.97 -20.33 6.12
N ARG A 89 -5.75 -20.42 6.65
CA ARG A 89 -4.63 -21.21 6.08
C ARG A 89 -4.76 -22.68 6.42
N ASN A 90 -5.80 -23.33 5.88
CA ASN A 90 -6.15 -24.71 6.20
C ASN A 90 -5.57 -25.73 5.23
N CYS A 91 -5.13 -25.28 4.03
CA CYS A 91 -4.68 -26.16 2.94
C CYS A 91 -3.17 -26.38 2.93
N TYR A 92 -2.40 -25.67 3.75
CA TYR A 92 -0.94 -25.74 3.80
C TYR A 92 -0.42 -25.39 5.20
N ARG A 93 0.85 -25.70 5.45
CA ARG A 93 1.52 -25.58 6.76
C ARG A 93 2.72 -24.62 6.68
N ALA A 94 3.25 -24.25 7.83
CA ALA A 94 4.46 -23.42 7.93
C ALA A 94 5.67 -24.02 7.20
N SER A 95 5.75 -25.36 7.09
CA SER A 95 6.79 -26.05 6.29
C SER A 95 6.70 -25.73 4.81
N ASP A 96 5.48 -25.64 4.27
CA ASP A 96 5.27 -25.35 2.85
C ASP A 96 5.62 -23.89 2.54
N VAL A 97 5.22 -22.98 3.44
CA VAL A 97 5.62 -21.55 3.38
C VAL A 97 7.14 -21.38 3.47
N LYS A 98 7.84 -22.23 4.25
CA LYS A 98 9.31 -22.22 4.31
C LYS A 98 9.93 -22.48 2.95
N VAL A 99 9.44 -23.49 2.22
CA VAL A 99 9.93 -23.82 0.86
C VAL A 99 9.74 -22.63 -0.08
N PHE A 100 8.55 -21.99 -0.05
CA PHE A 100 8.27 -20.80 -0.84
C PHE A 100 9.24 -19.66 -0.54
N ARG A 101 9.47 -19.34 0.74
CA ARG A 101 10.46 -18.30 1.13
C ARG A 101 11.89 -18.63 0.68
N GLU A 102 12.30 -19.88 0.77
CA GLU A 102 13.63 -20.32 0.29
C GLU A 102 13.78 -20.12 -1.23
N GLN A 103 12.70 -20.34 -2.00
CA GLN A 103 12.68 -20.03 -3.43
C GLN A 103 12.80 -18.53 -3.69
N ILE A 104 12.06 -17.68 -2.96
CA ILE A 104 12.18 -16.23 -3.08
C ILE A 104 13.64 -15.78 -2.81
N ILE A 105 14.23 -16.24 -1.70
CA ILE A 105 15.62 -15.88 -1.35
C ILE A 105 16.59 -16.30 -2.46
N ARG A 106 16.42 -17.50 -3.01
CA ARG A 106 17.32 -18.04 -4.03
C ARG A 106 17.13 -17.37 -5.39
N ASP A 107 15.87 -17.14 -5.80
CA ASP A 107 15.54 -16.82 -7.19
C ASP A 107 15.21 -15.33 -7.39
N LEU A 108 14.52 -14.67 -6.42
CA LEU A 108 14.08 -13.28 -6.56
C LEU A 108 15.01 -12.26 -5.90
N VAL A 109 15.57 -12.55 -4.73
CA VAL A 109 16.49 -11.61 -4.06
C VAL A 109 17.67 -11.19 -4.95
N PRO A 110 18.32 -12.08 -5.73
CA PRO A 110 19.38 -11.65 -6.65
C PRO A 110 18.89 -10.69 -7.74
N VAL A 111 17.66 -10.83 -8.19
CA VAL A 111 17.03 -9.92 -9.18
C VAL A 111 16.84 -8.54 -8.56
N THR A 112 16.30 -8.46 -7.34
CA THR A 112 16.09 -7.16 -6.67
C THR A 112 17.41 -6.48 -6.32
N VAL A 113 18.45 -7.24 -5.93
CA VAL A 113 19.80 -6.68 -5.76
C VAL A 113 20.31 -6.06 -7.06
N THR A 114 20.03 -6.68 -8.21
CA THR A 114 20.41 -6.14 -9.52
C THR A 114 19.62 -4.86 -9.83
N ILE A 115 18.32 -4.85 -9.59
CA ILE A 115 17.45 -3.65 -9.75
C ILE A 115 17.98 -2.49 -8.88
N ARG A 116 18.34 -2.75 -7.62
CA ARG A 116 18.91 -1.73 -6.73
C ARG A 116 20.24 -1.18 -7.22
N LYS A 117 21.11 -2.01 -7.81
CA LYS A 117 22.34 -1.54 -8.46
C LYS A 117 22.05 -0.66 -9.69
N MET A 118 21.08 -1.07 -10.51
CA MET A 118 20.64 -0.25 -11.65
C MET A 118 20.05 1.08 -11.19
N GLN A 119 19.27 1.08 -10.13
CA GLN A 119 18.74 2.30 -9.50
C GLN A 119 19.89 3.21 -9.04
N ALA A 120 20.89 2.67 -8.31
CA ALA A 120 22.07 3.43 -7.85
C ALA A 120 22.81 4.11 -9.02
N GLN A 121 23.07 3.35 -10.08
CA GLN A 121 23.71 3.86 -11.29
C GLN A 121 22.88 4.97 -11.95
N ARG A 122 21.56 4.75 -12.06
CA ARG A 122 20.62 5.69 -12.69
C ARG A 122 20.54 7.01 -11.92
N ILE A 123 20.52 6.99 -10.58
CA ILE A 123 20.50 8.22 -9.77
C ILE A 123 21.87 8.78 -9.39
N GLY A 124 22.96 8.16 -9.89
CA GLY A 124 24.32 8.66 -9.72
C GLY A 124 24.88 8.53 -8.31
N VAL A 125 24.55 7.45 -7.58
CA VAL A 125 25.10 7.15 -6.25
C VAL A 125 25.86 5.82 -6.25
N ASP A 126 26.89 5.71 -5.40
CA ASP A 126 27.69 4.48 -5.30
C ASP A 126 26.87 3.32 -4.70
N GLU A 127 25.99 3.64 -3.74
CA GLU A 127 25.16 2.69 -3.03
C GLU A 127 23.85 3.34 -2.60
N ILE A 128 22.73 2.62 -2.74
CA ILE A 128 21.42 3.04 -2.24
C ILE A 128 21.41 2.97 -0.71
N LYS A 129 21.18 4.09 -0.07
CA LYS A 129 20.91 4.20 1.36
C LYS A 129 19.40 4.28 1.60
N LEU A 130 18.95 4.15 2.85
CA LEU A 130 17.53 4.19 3.19
C LEU A 130 16.83 5.47 2.67
N HIS A 131 17.50 6.60 2.70
CA HIS A 131 16.97 7.86 2.17
C HIS A 131 17.01 7.97 0.64
N ASP A 132 17.59 7.01 -0.07
CA ASP A 132 17.62 6.98 -1.54
C ASP A 132 16.58 6.02 -2.12
N THR A 133 15.97 5.15 -1.29
CA THR A 133 15.06 4.10 -1.76
C THR A 133 13.82 4.63 -2.47
N GLY A 134 13.38 5.85 -2.13
CA GLY A 134 12.22 6.50 -2.71
C GLY A 134 12.45 7.17 -4.07
N VAL A 135 13.69 7.24 -4.58
CA VAL A 135 14.01 7.94 -5.84
C VAL A 135 14.52 6.96 -6.88
N SER A 136 13.89 6.93 -8.04
CA SER A 136 14.25 6.03 -9.14
C SER A 136 14.86 6.71 -10.35
N PHE A 137 14.69 8.03 -10.54
CA PHE A 137 15.14 8.78 -11.72
C PHE A 137 15.79 10.10 -11.34
N THR A 138 16.83 10.53 -12.10
CA THR A 138 17.59 11.77 -11.86
C THR A 138 16.77 13.03 -12.10
N ASP A 139 15.76 12.96 -12.93
CA ASP A 139 14.82 14.06 -13.23
C ASP A 139 13.51 13.96 -12.42
N GLY A 140 13.48 13.11 -11.39
CA GLY A 140 12.35 12.85 -10.50
C GLY A 140 11.51 11.63 -10.89
N ASN A 141 10.83 11.08 -9.91
CA ASN A 141 9.85 10.00 -10.13
C ASN A 141 8.69 10.51 -10.98
N PRO A 142 7.95 9.63 -11.68
CA PRO A 142 6.75 10.03 -12.38
C PRO A 142 5.75 10.64 -11.38
N LYS A 143 5.16 11.76 -11.74
CA LYS A 143 4.13 12.42 -10.94
C LYS A 143 2.82 12.40 -11.71
N PRO A 144 1.69 12.11 -11.04
CA PRO A 144 0.40 12.19 -11.69
C PRO A 144 0.05 13.64 -12.05
N ASN A 145 -0.67 13.81 -13.15
CA ASN A 145 -1.15 15.09 -13.61
C ASN A 145 -2.48 15.44 -12.95
N GLY A 146 -2.53 16.55 -12.24
CA GLY A 146 -3.76 17.07 -11.64
C GLY A 146 -3.95 16.66 -10.18
N GLU A 147 -5.03 17.18 -9.62
CA GLU A 147 -5.47 16.98 -8.24
C GLU A 147 -6.34 15.72 -8.11
N THR A 148 -6.72 15.35 -6.89
CA THR A 148 -7.51 14.13 -6.58
C THR A 148 -8.73 13.94 -7.50
N GLN A 149 -9.51 14.99 -7.77
CA GLN A 149 -10.71 14.90 -8.61
C GLN A 149 -10.39 14.63 -10.08
N GLU A 150 -9.26 15.13 -10.57
CA GLU A 150 -8.78 14.86 -11.92
C GLU A 150 -8.30 13.43 -12.07
N LEU A 151 -7.61 12.88 -11.04
CA LEU A 151 -7.22 11.49 -11.00
C LEU A 151 -8.43 10.54 -10.95
N VAL A 152 -9.45 10.86 -10.15
CA VAL A 152 -10.72 10.10 -10.12
C VAL A 152 -11.43 10.17 -11.47
N SER A 153 -11.39 11.31 -12.16
CA SER A 153 -11.97 11.47 -13.49
C SER A 153 -11.22 10.69 -14.57
N ALA A 154 -9.87 10.65 -14.49
CA ALA A 154 -9.03 9.83 -15.35
C ALA A 154 -9.31 8.33 -15.11
N ALA A 155 -9.47 7.92 -13.84
CA ALA A 155 -9.83 6.56 -13.48
C ALA A 155 -11.22 6.18 -14.03
N GLN A 156 -12.21 7.06 -13.96
CA GLN A 156 -13.52 6.80 -14.57
C GLN A 156 -13.39 6.50 -16.06
N LYS A 157 -12.66 7.35 -16.79
CA LYS A 157 -12.43 7.13 -18.22
C LYS A 157 -11.74 5.80 -18.48
N MET A 158 -10.72 5.46 -17.70
CA MET A 158 -10.03 4.18 -17.78
C MET A 158 -10.98 3.01 -17.58
N TYR A 159 -11.80 3.04 -16.53
CA TYR A 159 -12.76 1.97 -16.22
C TYR A 159 -13.92 1.89 -17.21
N ASP A 160 -14.32 3.01 -17.83
CA ASP A 160 -15.30 3.04 -18.91
C ASP A 160 -14.78 2.32 -20.17
N GLU A 161 -13.52 2.53 -20.50
CA GLU A 161 -12.87 1.90 -21.66
C GLU A 161 -12.47 0.43 -21.40
N MET A 162 -12.22 0.06 -20.13
CA MET A 162 -11.77 -1.28 -19.76
C MET A 162 -12.87 -2.33 -19.94
N SER A 163 -14.06 -2.11 -19.41
CA SER A 163 -15.23 -2.97 -19.62
C SER A 163 -16.54 -2.33 -19.15
N PRO A 164 -17.71 -2.80 -19.64
CA PRO A 164 -19.00 -2.35 -19.11
C PRO A 164 -19.17 -2.59 -17.60
N LYS A 165 -18.61 -3.68 -17.05
CA LYS A 165 -18.69 -4.00 -15.62
C LYS A 165 -17.85 -3.07 -14.76
N THR A 166 -16.66 -2.70 -15.23
CA THR A 166 -15.78 -1.76 -14.51
C THR A 166 -16.32 -0.34 -14.60
N SER A 167 -16.93 0.04 -15.73
CA SER A 167 -17.65 1.32 -15.90
C SER A 167 -18.80 1.46 -14.89
N GLU A 168 -19.71 0.47 -14.85
CA GLU A 168 -20.83 0.43 -13.92
C GLU A 168 -20.35 0.55 -12.46
N PHE A 169 -19.34 -0.25 -12.10
CA PHE A 169 -18.76 -0.25 -10.76
C PHE A 169 -18.19 1.11 -10.37
N PHE A 170 -17.34 1.69 -11.21
CA PHE A 170 -16.66 2.93 -10.83
C PHE A 170 -17.59 4.12 -10.86
N THR A 171 -18.61 4.12 -11.74
CA THR A 171 -19.73 5.08 -11.71
C THR A 171 -20.49 4.99 -10.39
N PHE A 172 -20.82 3.76 -9.94
CA PHE A 172 -21.46 3.54 -8.64
C PHE A 172 -20.63 4.12 -7.47
N MET A 173 -19.32 3.89 -7.47
CA MET A 173 -18.41 4.41 -6.44
C MET A 173 -18.43 5.94 -6.40
N ARG A 174 -18.42 6.59 -7.56
CA ARG A 174 -18.41 8.05 -7.68
C ARG A 174 -19.75 8.70 -7.28
N GLU A 175 -20.85 8.17 -7.79
CA GLU A 175 -22.20 8.70 -7.53
C GLU A 175 -22.62 8.60 -6.05
N ASN A 176 -22.07 7.62 -5.35
CA ASN A 176 -22.33 7.39 -3.92
C ASN A 176 -21.21 7.92 -3.01
N GLU A 177 -20.24 8.69 -3.54
CA GLU A 177 -19.13 9.30 -2.78
C GLU A 177 -18.36 8.31 -1.89
N LEU A 178 -18.08 7.11 -2.41
CA LEU A 178 -17.49 5.99 -1.67
C LEU A 178 -15.95 6.04 -1.59
N PHE A 179 -15.41 7.26 -1.47
CA PHE A 179 -13.98 7.53 -1.36
C PHE A 179 -13.67 8.58 -0.29
N ASP A 180 -12.63 8.34 0.52
CA ASP A 180 -11.92 9.36 1.29
C ASP A 180 -10.42 9.27 0.96
N LEU A 181 -9.98 9.99 -0.09
CA LEU A 181 -8.68 9.80 -0.72
C LEU A 181 -7.58 10.70 -0.17
N GLU A 182 -7.89 11.94 0.24
CA GLU A 182 -6.89 12.94 0.57
C GLU A 182 -6.27 12.73 1.94
N SER A 183 -4.97 13.00 2.05
CA SER A 183 -4.28 13.05 3.34
C SER A 183 -4.76 14.25 4.16
N LYS A 184 -5.02 14.03 5.45
CA LYS A 184 -5.49 15.06 6.39
C LYS A 184 -4.76 14.89 7.72
N GLN A 185 -4.64 15.97 8.49
CA GLN A 185 -4.09 15.90 9.84
C GLN A 185 -4.95 14.98 10.72
N ASN A 186 -4.28 14.15 11.53
CA ASN A 186 -4.92 13.14 12.40
C ASN A 186 -5.71 12.03 11.66
N LYS A 187 -5.58 11.93 10.34
CA LYS A 187 -6.11 10.82 9.56
C LYS A 187 -5.16 9.62 9.71
N ALA A 188 -5.71 8.42 9.88
CA ALA A 188 -4.90 7.20 9.91
C ALA A 188 -4.14 7.04 8.58
N GLY A 189 -2.86 6.63 8.65
CA GLY A 189 -2.03 6.44 7.47
C GLY A 189 -2.41 5.18 6.68
N GLY A 190 -1.87 5.07 5.46
CA GLY A 190 -2.12 3.95 4.55
C GLY A 190 -3.35 4.13 3.68
N GLY A 191 -3.61 3.09 2.87
CA GLY A 191 -4.81 2.93 2.06
C GLY A 191 -5.44 1.58 2.36
N TYR A 192 -6.76 1.47 2.22
CA TYR A 192 -7.49 0.21 2.28
C TYR A 192 -8.87 0.33 1.65
N CYS A 193 -9.38 -0.80 1.17
CA CYS A 193 -10.79 -0.94 0.86
C CYS A 193 -11.49 -1.70 2.00
N THR A 194 -12.67 -1.27 2.37
CA THR A 194 -13.54 -1.96 3.31
C THR A 194 -14.93 -2.18 2.71
N GLU A 195 -15.67 -3.12 3.25
CA GLU A 195 -17.05 -3.36 2.87
C GLU A 195 -18.01 -2.77 3.91
N LEU A 196 -19.09 -2.20 3.43
CA LEU A 196 -20.25 -1.77 4.22
C LEU A 196 -21.43 -2.69 3.87
N PRO A 197 -21.52 -3.86 4.51
CA PRO A 197 -22.44 -4.93 4.08
C PRO A 197 -23.91 -4.53 4.05
N ASP A 198 -24.35 -3.75 5.03
CA ASP A 198 -25.74 -3.28 5.12
C ASP A 198 -26.12 -2.31 3.99
N TYR A 199 -25.11 -1.65 3.39
CA TYR A 199 -25.26 -0.77 2.23
C TYR A 199 -24.88 -1.44 0.92
N GLN A 200 -24.45 -2.70 0.95
CA GLN A 200 -23.94 -3.44 -0.22
C GLN A 200 -22.87 -2.66 -1.01
N SER A 201 -22.03 -1.93 -0.31
CA SER A 201 -21.08 -0.98 -0.88
C SER A 201 -19.67 -1.21 -0.36
N PRO A 202 -18.66 -1.22 -1.24
CA PRO A 202 -17.27 -1.02 -0.84
C PRO A 202 -17.01 0.46 -0.54
N PHE A 203 -15.95 0.75 0.23
CA PHE A 203 -15.48 2.10 0.50
C PHE A 203 -13.95 2.12 0.46
N ILE A 204 -13.36 3.09 -0.25
CA ILE A 204 -11.91 3.26 -0.37
C ILE A 204 -11.47 4.43 0.52
N PHE A 205 -10.51 4.12 1.40
CA PHE A 205 -9.80 5.08 2.24
C PHE A 205 -8.35 5.16 1.79
N SER A 206 -7.78 6.36 1.65
CA SER A 206 -6.39 6.56 1.25
C SER A 206 -5.82 7.86 1.83
N ASN A 207 -4.56 8.16 1.49
CA ASN A 207 -3.83 9.36 1.91
C ASN A 207 -3.04 9.93 0.74
N PHE A 208 -3.72 10.39 -0.30
CA PHE A 208 -3.10 10.99 -1.49
C PHE A 208 -2.21 12.17 -1.12
N ASN A 209 -1.05 12.25 -1.73
CA ASN A 209 -0.01 13.22 -1.43
C ASN A 209 0.73 13.78 -2.68
N GLY A 210 0.22 13.52 -3.89
CA GLY A 210 0.78 14.01 -5.14
C GLY A 210 1.95 13.17 -5.69
N THR A 211 2.15 11.96 -5.18
CA THR A 211 3.15 11.01 -5.72
C THR A 211 2.50 9.99 -6.66
N SER A 212 3.31 9.24 -7.41
CA SER A 212 2.82 8.12 -8.23
C SER A 212 2.05 7.07 -7.43
N GLY A 213 2.34 6.97 -6.14
CA GLY A 213 1.62 6.09 -5.21
C GLY A 213 0.12 6.36 -5.12
N ASP A 214 -0.34 7.57 -5.42
CA ASP A 214 -1.77 7.88 -5.43
C ASP A 214 -2.52 7.09 -6.52
N VAL A 215 -1.91 6.94 -7.70
CA VAL A 215 -2.48 6.15 -8.80
C VAL A 215 -2.37 4.66 -8.53
N ASP A 216 -1.22 4.20 -7.98
CA ASP A 216 -1.04 2.80 -7.58
C ASP A 216 -2.11 2.40 -6.55
N VAL A 217 -2.28 3.18 -5.48
CA VAL A 217 -3.30 2.91 -4.45
C VAL A 217 -4.71 3.00 -5.02
N LEU A 218 -5.02 4.00 -5.87
CA LEU A 218 -6.34 4.12 -6.47
C LEU A 218 -6.73 2.88 -7.28
N THR A 219 -5.82 2.37 -8.11
CA THR A 219 -6.07 1.18 -8.93
C THR A 219 -6.08 -0.09 -8.10
N HIS A 220 -5.22 -0.20 -7.09
CA HIS A 220 -5.15 -1.31 -6.15
C HIS A 220 -6.44 -1.44 -5.33
N GLU A 221 -6.82 -0.39 -4.63
CA GLU A 221 -8.03 -0.39 -3.79
C GLU A 221 -9.31 -0.53 -4.62
N ALA A 222 -9.32 0.02 -5.85
CA ALA A 222 -10.42 -0.23 -6.79
C ALA A 222 -10.50 -1.70 -7.22
N GLY A 223 -9.39 -2.44 -7.25
CA GLY A 223 -9.40 -3.89 -7.46
C GLY A 223 -10.12 -4.63 -6.34
N HIS A 224 -9.83 -4.31 -5.08
CA HIS A 224 -10.57 -4.82 -3.93
C HIS A 224 -12.06 -4.41 -3.97
N ALA A 225 -12.32 -3.14 -4.22
CA ALA A 225 -13.68 -2.61 -4.28
C ALA A 225 -14.50 -3.24 -5.41
N PHE A 226 -13.89 -3.51 -6.58
CA PHE A 226 -14.56 -4.20 -7.67
C PHE A 226 -14.93 -5.64 -7.31
N ALA A 227 -14.04 -6.37 -6.64
CA ALA A 227 -14.32 -7.72 -6.16
C ALA A 227 -15.47 -7.71 -5.14
N ALA A 228 -15.44 -6.80 -4.16
CA ALA A 228 -16.50 -6.63 -3.17
C ALA A 228 -17.83 -6.23 -3.82
N TYR A 229 -17.79 -5.29 -4.79
CA TYR A 229 -18.98 -4.89 -5.55
C TYR A 229 -19.60 -6.06 -6.32
N GLN A 230 -18.80 -6.91 -6.97
CA GLN A 230 -19.30 -8.11 -7.67
C GLN A 230 -19.90 -9.15 -6.70
N ALA A 231 -19.35 -9.25 -5.49
CA ALA A 231 -19.79 -10.20 -4.47
C ALA A 231 -20.96 -9.70 -3.59
N ARG A 232 -21.35 -8.41 -3.70
CA ARG A 232 -22.28 -7.74 -2.79
C ARG A 232 -23.66 -8.39 -2.64
N ASN A 233 -24.09 -9.13 -3.65
CA ASN A 233 -25.40 -9.81 -3.67
C ASN A 233 -25.32 -11.32 -3.36
N MET A 234 -24.18 -11.82 -2.92
CA MET A 234 -24.05 -13.23 -2.55
C MET A 234 -24.90 -13.53 -1.30
N GLU A 235 -25.71 -14.57 -1.37
CA GLU A 235 -26.58 -14.98 -0.25
C GLU A 235 -25.77 -15.46 0.95
N ILE A 236 -24.67 -16.19 0.67
CA ILE A 236 -23.76 -16.72 1.70
C ILE A 236 -22.60 -15.73 1.83
N ARG A 237 -22.62 -14.97 2.93
CA ARG A 237 -21.62 -13.92 3.17
C ARG A 237 -20.18 -14.44 3.25
N GLU A 238 -19.97 -15.62 3.76
CA GLU A 238 -18.67 -16.27 3.84
C GLU A 238 -18.03 -16.48 2.46
N ASN A 239 -18.85 -16.63 1.41
CA ASN A 239 -18.38 -16.77 0.04
C ASN A 239 -17.99 -15.42 -0.62
N ALA A 240 -18.42 -14.30 -0.05
CA ALA A 240 -18.06 -12.97 -0.53
C ALA A 240 -16.65 -12.57 -0.11
N SER A 241 -16.10 -13.17 0.95
CA SER A 241 -14.77 -12.87 1.46
C SER A 241 -13.71 -13.77 0.83
N THR A 242 -12.56 -13.20 0.52
CA THR A 242 -11.38 -13.95 0.04
C THR A 242 -10.52 -14.40 1.22
N THR A 243 -9.69 -15.44 1.00
CA THR A 243 -8.63 -15.79 1.96
C THR A 243 -7.49 -14.77 1.89
N MET A 244 -6.66 -14.71 2.93
CA MET A 244 -5.50 -13.82 2.96
C MET A 244 -4.57 -14.02 1.75
N GLU A 245 -4.40 -15.26 1.29
CA GLU A 245 -3.53 -15.61 0.14
C GLU A 245 -4.05 -15.15 -1.20
N THR A 246 -5.35 -14.95 -1.33
CA THR A 246 -6.00 -14.53 -2.58
C THR A 246 -6.46 -13.08 -2.54
N ALA A 247 -6.33 -12.42 -1.41
CA ALA A 247 -6.80 -11.05 -1.22
C ALA A 247 -6.18 -10.07 -2.22
N GLU A 248 -4.90 -10.23 -2.54
CA GLU A 248 -4.18 -9.34 -3.44
C GLU A 248 -4.21 -9.76 -4.92
N VAL A 249 -4.84 -10.89 -5.27
CA VAL A 249 -4.93 -11.33 -6.67
C VAL A 249 -5.69 -10.33 -7.51
N HIS A 250 -6.85 -9.86 -7.05
CA HIS A 250 -7.68 -8.93 -7.79
C HIS A 250 -7.13 -7.48 -7.72
N SER A 251 -6.56 -7.03 -6.61
CA SER A 251 -5.99 -5.71 -6.48
C SER A 251 -4.73 -5.52 -7.33
N MET A 252 -3.74 -6.41 -7.21
CA MET A 252 -2.52 -6.35 -8.03
C MET A 252 -2.81 -6.62 -9.53
N THR A 253 -3.80 -7.45 -9.84
CA THR A 253 -4.24 -7.65 -11.23
C THR A 253 -4.83 -6.36 -11.79
N MET A 254 -5.63 -5.62 -11.02
CA MET A 254 -6.21 -4.35 -11.46
C MET A 254 -5.13 -3.30 -11.75
N GLU A 255 -4.10 -3.19 -10.91
CA GLU A 255 -2.94 -2.34 -11.20
C GLU A 255 -2.30 -2.66 -12.55
N LEU A 256 -2.09 -3.97 -12.85
CA LEU A 256 -1.50 -4.41 -14.10
C LEU A 256 -2.42 -4.17 -15.30
N LEU A 257 -3.74 -4.39 -15.13
CA LEU A 257 -4.74 -4.14 -16.18
C LEU A 257 -4.87 -2.64 -16.48
N ALA A 258 -4.62 -1.75 -15.50
CA ALA A 258 -4.67 -0.30 -15.66
C ALA A 258 -3.49 0.28 -16.48
N ARG A 259 -2.37 -0.45 -16.62
CA ARG A 259 -1.14 0.03 -17.28
C ARG A 259 -1.32 0.60 -18.69
N PRO A 260 -2.19 0.09 -19.57
CA PRO A 260 -2.43 0.69 -20.88
C PRO A 260 -2.89 2.14 -20.85
N TRP A 261 -3.53 2.55 -19.75
CA TRP A 261 -4.06 3.91 -19.56
C TRP A 261 -3.15 4.83 -18.75
N ALA A 262 -1.88 4.46 -18.54
CA ALA A 262 -0.92 5.28 -17.76
C ALA A 262 -0.82 6.72 -18.29
N GLU A 263 -1.03 6.95 -19.59
CA GLU A 263 -1.02 8.28 -20.20
C GLU A 263 -2.12 9.21 -19.66
N LEU A 264 -3.26 8.65 -19.24
CA LEU A 264 -4.34 9.46 -18.64
C LEU A 264 -3.93 10.10 -17.31
N PHE A 265 -3.03 9.44 -16.59
CA PHE A 265 -2.56 9.88 -15.27
C PHE A 265 -1.23 10.63 -15.34
N PHE A 266 -0.32 10.20 -16.21
CA PHE A 266 1.08 10.64 -16.22
C PHE A 266 1.51 11.39 -17.49
N GLY A 267 0.65 11.43 -18.53
CA GLY A 267 1.01 12.07 -19.78
C GLY A 267 2.33 11.56 -20.35
N ASN A 268 3.30 12.44 -20.51
CA ASN A 268 4.62 12.10 -21.07
C ASN A 268 5.47 11.20 -20.13
N ASP A 269 5.17 11.13 -18.86
CA ASP A 269 5.86 10.28 -17.88
C ASP A 269 5.28 8.86 -17.79
N ALA A 270 4.32 8.49 -18.64
CA ALA A 270 3.65 7.19 -18.61
C ALA A 270 4.61 6.00 -18.72
N GLU A 271 5.61 6.04 -19.62
CA GLU A 271 6.62 4.97 -19.73
C GLU A 271 7.50 4.91 -18.49
N LYS A 272 7.84 6.04 -17.92
CA LYS A 272 8.62 6.14 -16.69
C LYS A 272 7.84 5.52 -15.51
N PHE A 273 6.52 5.76 -15.45
CA PHE A 273 5.64 5.13 -14.47
C PHE A 273 5.59 3.61 -14.65
N ARG A 274 5.46 3.09 -15.87
CA ARG A 274 5.43 1.64 -16.14
C ARG A 274 6.70 0.93 -15.66
N VAL A 275 7.87 1.57 -15.86
CA VAL A 275 9.15 1.05 -15.34
C VAL A 275 9.17 1.11 -13.81
N PHE A 276 8.78 2.24 -13.23
CA PHE A 276 8.73 2.44 -11.79
C PHE A 276 7.84 1.41 -11.08
N GLN A 277 6.63 1.20 -11.60
CA GLN A 277 5.68 0.23 -11.07
C GLN A 277 6.22 -1.21 -11.13
N LEU A 278 6.84 -1.60 -12.25
CA LEU A 278 7.43 -2.94 -12.38
C LEU A 278 8.58 -3.15 -11.39
N GLU A 279 9.49 -2.18 -11.26
CA GLU A 279 10.58 -2.25 -10.27
C GLU A 279 10.04 -2.31 -8.84
N SER A 280 8.98 -1.54 -8.54
CA SER A 280 8.33 -1.54 -7.22
C SER A 280 7.71 -2.90 -6.90
N ALA A 281 6.97 -3.50 -7.83
CA ALA A 281 6.38 -4.82 -7.68
C ALA A 281 7.46 -5.90 -7.42
N LEU A 282 8.56 -5.89 -8.18
CA LEU A 282 9.66 -6.84 -7.98
C LEU A 282 10.42 -6.62 -6.67
N ASN A 283 10.51 -5.38 -6.18
CA ASN A 283 11.15 -5.08 -4.89
C ASN A 283 10.26 -5.39 -3.68
N PHE A 284 8.94 -5.47 -3.87
CA PHE A 284 7.99 -5.74 -2.79
C PHE A 284 7.99 -7.21 -2.35
N ILE A 285 8.17 -8.16 -3.29
CA ILE A 285 8.08 -9.61 -3.03
C ILE A 285 9.16 -10.11 -2.06
N PRO A 286 10.47 -9.79 -2.19
CA PRO A 286 11.51 -10.21 -1.26
C PRO A 286 11.46 -9.54 0.07
#